data_c5eddd4fcf9f83f5239fd9ad59bf13b9
#
_entry.id   c5eddd4fcf9f83f5239fd9ad59bf13b9
#
_cell.length_a   1.000
_cell.length_b   1.000
_cell.length_c   1.000
_cell.angle_alpha   90.00
_cell.angle_beta   90.00
_cell.angle_gamma   90.00
#
_symmetry.space_group_name_H-M   'P 1'
#
loop_
_entity.id
_entity.type
_entity.pdbx_description
1 polymer ?
#
loop_
_entity_poly.entity_id
_entity_poly.type
_entity_poly.pdbx_seq_one_letter_code
_entity_poly.pdbx_strand_id
1 'polypeptide(L)'
;HLFLARTIDFFSSHSFLRLPSGENRRIPLPDDVTDTAIFREQLVFGVRSPWTAPDGTCCLPDGLYSVDFERWLDTNVLGPVETVLEPAHRVSIAGLARTQDRLFINLMDNVRGKVVACERTGEGWSPQPVALPENGNVGISHAEHFGSSVSFSFTDFLTPSSIIWSDDDGETLATVKS
;
A
#
# COMPACT_ATOMS: atom_id res chain seq x y z
N HIS A 1 15.04 2.02 10.59
CA HIS A 1 15.54 1.50 9.33
C HIS A 1 15.20 2.44 8.19
N LEU A 2 16.08 2.56 7.19
CA LEU A 2 15.85 3.39 6.00
C LEU A 2 15.75 2.47 4.77
N PHE A 3 14.60 2.52 4.10
CA PHE A 3 14.39 1.83 2.83
C PHE A 3 15.04 2.64 1.70
N LEU A 4 15.81 1.97 0.85
CA LEU A 4 16.52 2.56 -0.26
C LEU A 4 16.17 1.81 -1.55
N ALA A 5 15.85 2.54 -2.61
CA ALA A 5 15.75 2.01 -3.96
C ALA A 5 16.94 2.47 -4.79
N ARG A 6 17.65 1.53 -5.44
CA ARG A 6 18.68 1.84 -6.42
C ARG A 6 18.13 1.59 -7.81
N THR A 7 17.88 2.65 -8.54
CA THR A 7 17.42 2.58 -9.93
C THR A 7 18.47 1.88 -10.81
N ILE A 8 18.03 0.93 -11.60
CA ILE A 8 18.82 0.23 -12.61
C ILE A 8 18.53 0.85 -13.99
N ASP A 9 17.25 0.97 -14.29
CA ASP A 9 16.74 1.62 -15.51
C ASP A 9 15.40 2.32 -15.21
N PHE A 10 14.68 2.74 -16.24
CA PHE A 10 13.43 3.50 -16.08
C PHE A 10 12.31 2.72 -15.39
N PHE A 11 12.33 1.38 -15.43
CA PHE A 11 11.26 0.53 -14.92
C PHE A 11 11.71 -0.42 -13.81
N SER A 12 13.00 -0.48 -13.50
CA SER A 12 13.54 -1.43 -12.55
C SER A 12 14.46 -0.79 -11.50
N SER A 13 14.37 -1.30 -10.29
CA SER A 13 15.18 -0.88 -9.16
C SER A 13 15.44 -2.03 -8.20
N HIS A 14 16.65 -2.06 -7.63
CA HIS A 14 16.93 -2.95 -6.52
C HIS A 14 16.48 -2.32 -5.20
N SER A 15 15.76 -3.06 -4.39
CA SER A 15 15.33 -2.67 -3.06
C SER A 15 16.37 -3.03 -2.00
N PHE A 16 16.74 -2.07 -1.16
CA PHE A 16 17.69 -2.26 -0.06
C PHE A 16 17.16 -1.69 1.23
N LEU A 17 17.59 -2.29 2.31
CA LEU A 17 17.42 -1.75 3.64
C LEU A 17 18.77 -1.26 4.18
N ARG A 18 18.82 -0.02 4.68
CA ARG A 18 19.96 0.51 5.43
C ARG A 18 19.85 0.09 6.88
N LEU A 19 20.75 -0.75 7.32
CA LEU A 19 20.83 -1.20 8.71
C LEU A 19 21.48 -0.12 9.60
N PRO A 20 21.26 -0.15 10.93
CA PRO A 20 21.94 0.76 11.88
C PRO A 20 23.46 0.67 11.83
N SER A 21 24.03 -0.48 11.43
CA SER A 21 25.45 -0.69 11.19
C SER A 21 26.02 0.12 10.04
N GLY A 22 25.15 0.70 9.18
CA GLY A 22 25.55 1.36 7.94
C GLY A 22 25.63 0.44 6.73
N GLU A 23 25.40 -0.86 6.88
CA GLU A 23 25.30 -1.83 5.80
C GLU A 23 24.01 -1.62 5.00
N ASN A 24 24.06 -1.80 3.66
CA ASN A 24 22.89 -1.87 2.80
C ASN A 24 22.60 -3.33 2.49
N ARG A 25 21.51 -3.88 3.01
CA ARG A 25 21.08 -5.25 2.75
C ARG A 25 20.05 -5.26 1.64
N ARG A 26 20.30 -6.04 0.58
CA ARG A 26 19.35 -6.18 -0.53
C ARG A 26 18.16 -7.02 -0.09
N ILE A 27 16.95 -6.52 -0.37
CA ILE A 27 15.72 -7.27 -0.18
C ILE A 27 15.50 -8.09 -1.46
N PRO A 28 15.29 -9.41 -1.37
CA PRO A 28 15.18 -10.27 -2.54
C PRO A 28 13.79 -10.23 -3.19
N LEU A 29 13.31 -9.01 -3.45
CA LEU A 29 12.12 -8.75 -4.26
C LEU A 29 12.50 -8.65 -5.75
N PRO A 30 11.52 -8.77 -6.67
CA PRO A 30 11.76 -8.52 -8.09
C PRO A 30 12.21 -7.08 -8.35
N ASP A 31 12.89 -6.85 -9.46
CA ASP A 31 13.49 -5.55 -9.77
C ASP A 31 12.44 -4.52 -10.25
N ASP A 32 11.25 -4.96 -10.61
CA ASP A 32 10.12 -4.16 -11.09
C ASP A 32 9.02 -3.96 -10.05
N VAL A 33 9.41 -3.97 -8.77
CA VAL A 33 8.51 -3.71 -7.64
C VAL A 33 7.88 -2.32 -7.75
N THR A 34 6.60 -2.25 -7.44
CA THR A 34 5.81 -1.02 -7.29
C THR A 34 5.30 -0.90 -5.86
N ASP A 35 4.86 0.30 -5.47
CA ASP A 35 4.03 0.55 -4.28
C ASP A 35 4.55 -0.13 -2.99
N THR A 36 5.79 0.14 -2.62
CA THR A 36 6.37 -0.43 -1.40
C THR A 36 6.04 0.37 -0.16
N ALA A 37 5.64 -0.32 0.92
CA ALA A 37 5.43 0.26 2.24
C ALA A 37 5.81 -0.73 3.35
N ILE A 38 6.24 -0.19 4.49
CA ILE A 38 6.34 -0.99 5.72
C ILE A 38 5.14 -0.62 6.59
N PHE A 39 4.33 -1.62 6.89
CA PHE A 39 3.17 -1.49 7.75
C PHE A 39 3.25 -2.54 8.86
N ARG A 40 3.40 -2.07 10.12
CA ARG A 40 3.70 -2.95 11.25
C ARG A 40 4.94 -3.81 10.94
N GLU A 41 4.85 -5.10 11.05
CA GLU A 41 5.93 -6.07 10.80
C GLU A 41 5.93 -6.61 9.36
N GLN A 42 5.16 -5.97 8.45
CA GLN A 42 5.01 -6.42 7.07
C GLN A 42 5.69 -5.47 6.09
N LEU A 43 6.44 -6.02 5.16
CA LEU A 43 6.84 -5.33 3.95
C LEU A 43 5.79 -5.59 2.88
N VAL A 44 5.05 -4.56 2.53
CA VAL A 44 4.01 -4.58 1.50
C VAL A 44 4.61 -4.13 0.17
N PHE A 45 4.24 -4.80 -0.92
CA PHE A 45 4.76 -4.48 -2.25
C PHE A 45 3.79 -4.90 -3.37
N GLY A 46 3.81 -4.17 -4.46
CA GLY A 46 3.22 -4.56 -5.75
C GLY A 46 4.30 -5.03 -6.72
N VAL A 47 3.88 -5.61 -7.84
CA VAL A 47 4.78 -6.01 -8.95
C VAL A 47 4.24 -5.49 -10.27
N ARG A 48 5.13 -5.16 -11.21
CA ARG A 48 4.75 -4.72 -12.55
C ARG A 48 4.58 -5.88 -13.54
N SER A 49 5.34 -6.94 -13.35
CA SER A 49 5.28 -8.17 -14.14
C SER A 49 4.96 -9.38 -13.23
N PRO A 50 4.37 -10.45 -13.76
CA PRO A 50 4.14 -11.65 -12.97
C PRO A 50 5.43 -12.18 -12.36
N TRP A 51 5.44 -12.40 -11.06
CA TRP A 51 6.58 -12.93 -10.31
C TRP A 51 6.16 -14.12 -9.46
N THR A 52 6.96 -15.17 -9.48
CA THR A 52 6.77 -16.32 -8.58
C THR A 52 7.73 -16.21 -7.41
N ALA A 53 7.19 -16.09 -6.22
CA ALA A 53 7.95 -16.01 -4.99
C ALA A 53 8.64 -17.34 -4.64
N PRO A 54 9.65 -17.33 -3.75
CA PRO A 54 10.37 -18.55 -3.35
C PRO A 54 9.48 -19.65 -2.74
N ASP A 55 8.35 -19.28 -2.15
CA ASP A 55 7.35 -20.22 -1.61
C ASP A 55 6.38 -20.79 -2.65
N GLY A 56 6.49 -20.35 -3.91
CA GLY A 56 5.62 -20.75 -5.01
C GLY A 56 4.41 -19.84 -5.24
N THR A 57 4.20 -18.82 -4.41
CA THR A 57 3.11 -17.86 -4.59
C THR A 57 3.32 -17.04 -5.87
N CYS A 58 2.29 -17.00 -6.73
CA CYS A 58 2.30 -16.21 -7.96
C CYS A 58 1.74 -14.81 -7.69
N CYS A 59 2.60 -13.80 -7.74
CA CYS A 59 2.23 -12.39 -7.64
C CYS A 59 1.95 -11.84 -9.04
N LEU A 60 0.79 -11.25 -9.23
CA LEU A 60 0.34 -10.67 -10.50
C LEU A 60 0.35 -9.14 -10.44
N PRO A 61 0.52 -8.43 -11.58
CA PRO A 61 0.36 -6.99 -11.65
C PRO A 61 -0.98 -6.52 -11.09
N ASP A 62 -1.01 -5.29 -10.58
CA ASP A 62 -2.19 -4.67 -9.94
C ASP A 62 -2.69 -5.40 -8.67
N GLY A 63 -2.00 -6.44 -8.22
CA GLY A 63 -2.17 -7.02 -6.88
C GLY A 63 -1.20 -6.40 -5.87
N LEU A 64 -1.54 -6.50 -4.59
CA LEU A 64 -0.70 -6.07 -3.49
C LEU A 64 -0.40 -7.26 -2.58
N TYR A 65 0.86 -7.41 -2.21
CA TYR A 65 1.38 -8.56 -1.49
C TYR A 65 2.17 -8.12 -0.27
N SER A 66 2.39 -9.01 0.66
CA SER A 66 3.25 -8.75 1.82
C SER A 66 4.09 -9.94 2.22
N VAL A 67 5.18 -9.65 2.91
CA VAL A 67 6.04 -10.63 3.58
C VAL A 67 6.38 -10.14 4.97
N ASP A 68 6.62 -11.07 5.88
CA ASP A 68 7.07 -10.77 7.23
C ASP A 68 8.47 -10.14 7.18
N PHE A 69 8.52 -8.85 7.51
CA PHE A 69 9.71 -8.03 7.43
C PHE A 69 10.71 -8.33 8.55
N GLU A 70 10.23 -8.57 9.77
CA GLU A 70 11.08 -8.90 10.92
C GLU A 70 11.75 -10.26 10.71
N ARG A 71 11.00 -11.25 10.26
CA ARG A 71 11.55 -12.56 9.90
C ARG A 71 12.65 -12.45 8.83
N TRP A 72 12.44 -11.63 7.80
CA TRP A 72 13.47 -11.39 6.79
C TRP A 72 14.71 -10.72 7.38
N LEU A 73 14.55 -9.76 8.29
CA LEU A 73 15.65 -9.10 8.98
C LEU A 73 16.53 -10.09 9.75
N ASP A 74 15.90 -11.02 10.45
CA ASP A 74 16.57 -12.00 11.30
C ASP A 74 17.25 -13.10 10.48
N THR A 75 16.55 -13.62 9.48
CA THR A 75 16.97 -14.82 8.75
C THR A 75 17.64 -14.55 7.41
N ASN A 76 17.48 -13.35 6.88
CA ASN A 76 17.85 -12.98 5.50
C ASN A 76 17.16 -13.84 4.41
N VAL A 77 16.06 -14.51 4.78
CA VAL A 77 15.26 -15.35 3.87
C VAL A 77 13.87 -14.74 3.76
N LEU A 78 13.39 -14.53 2.53
CA LEU A 78 12.02 -14.07 2.29
C LEU A 78 11.06 -15.17 2.79
N GLY A 79 10.15 -14.76 3.67
CA GLY A 79 9.11 -15.65 4.20
C GLY A 79 8.01 -15.94 3.17
N PRO A 80 6.96 -16.67 3.58
CA PRO A 80 5.79 -16.84 2.75
C PRO A 80 5.20 -15.48 2.33
N VAL A 81 4.72 -15.43 1.09
CA VAL A 81 4.03 -14.23 0.56
C VAL A 81 2.55 -14.35 0.85
N GLU A 82 1.98 -13.31 1.41
CA GLU A 82 0.55 -13.18 1.65
C GLU A 82 -0.06 -12.16 0.67
N THR A 83 -1.28 -12.40 0.21
CA THR A 83 -2.02 -11.44 -0.60
C THR A 83 -2.72 -10.43 0.30
N VAL A 84 -2.42 -9.15 0.09
CA VAL A 84 -3.08 -8.02 0.76
C VAL A 84 -4.33 -7.61 -0.01
N LEU A 85 -4.19 -7.51 -1.34
CA LEU A 85 -5.28 -7.19 -2.26
C LEU A 85 -5.12 -8.01 -3.54
N GLU A 86 -6.16 -8.74 -3.91
CA GLU A 86 -6.20 -9.46 -5.19
C GLU A 86 -6.23 -8.50 -6.38
N PRO A 87 -5.51 -8.83 -7.46
CA PRO A 87 -5.60 -8.05 -8.68
C PRO A 87 -7.01 -8.11 -9.27
N ALA A 88 -7.54 -6.99 -9.73
CA ALA A 88 -8.86 -6.92 -10.33
C ALA A 88 -8.80 -6.32 -11.74
N HIS A 89 -9.71 -6.76 -12.61
CA HIS A 89 -9.75 -6.31 -14.00
C HIS A 89 -10.04 -4.79 -14.08
N ARG A 90 -9.17 -4.04 -14.74
CA ARG A 90 -9.24 -2.58 -14.92
C ARG A 90 -9.11 -1.76 -13.64
N VAL A 91 -8.61 -2.35 -12.59
CA VAL A 91 -8.30 -1.65 -11.34
C VAL A 91 -6.79 -1.63 -11.19
N SER A 92 -6.23 -0.45 -10.95
CA SER A 92 -4.81 -0.29 -10.64
C SER A 92 -4.61 0.39 -9.29
N ILE A 93 -3.49 0.11 -8.65
CA ILE A 93 -3.09 0.77 -7.42
C ILE A 93 -2.50 2.13 -7.80
N ALA A 94 -3.04 3.20 -7.21
CA ALA A 94 -2.60 4.57 -7.44
C ALA A 94 -1.72 5.11 -6.29
N GLY A 95 -1.68 4.41 -5.16
CA GLY A 95 -0.83 4.76 -4.04
C GLY A 95 -1.22 4.07 -2.75
N LEU A 96 -0.31 4.15 -1.78
CA LEU A 96 -0.46 3.61 -0.44
C LEU A 96 -0.29 4.71 0.60
N ALA A 97 -1.06 4.64 1.68
CA ALA A 97 -0.85 5.41 2.88
C ALA A 97 -1.16 4.55 4.10
N ARG A 98 -0.72 4.96 5.28
CA ARG A 98 -1.01 4.20 6.49
C ARG A 98 -1.24 5.11 7.68
N THR A 99 -2.12 4.70 8.56
CA THR A 99 -2.18 5.11 9.96
C THR A 99 -1.41 4.12 10.84
N GLN A 100 -1.58 4.21 12.13
CA GLN A 100 -1.00 3.23 13.06
C GLN A 100 -1.61 1.84 12.84
N ASP A 101 -2.91 1.75 12.60
CA ASP A 101 -3.68 0.52 12.64
C ASP A 101 -4.19 0.03 11.29
N ARG A 102 -4.23 0.90 10.27
CA ARG A 102 -4.71 0.56 8.91
C ARG A 102 -3.75 0.95 7.80
N LEU A 103 -3.71 0.10 6.79
CA LEU A 103 -3.09 0.37 5.49
C LEU A 103 -4.20 0.80 4.52
N PHE A 104 -4.09 2.00 3.97
CA PHE A 104 -5.01 2.52 2.95
C PHE A 104 -4.42 2.34 1.56
N ILE A 105 -5.21 1.77 0.67
CA ILE A 105 -4.86 1.55 -0.74
C ILE A 105 -5.75 2.45 -1.59
N ASN A 106 -5.14 3.38 -2.30
CA ASN A 106 -5.84 4.19 -3.28
C ASN A 106 -5.90 3.42 -4.61
N LEU A 107 -7.09 3.16 -5.09
CA LEU A 107 -7.37 2.41 -6.31
C LEU A 107 -7.94 3.32 -7.39
N MET A 108 -7.55 3.05 -8.62
CA MET A 108 -8.16 3.62 -9.82
C MET A 108 -8.94 2.53 -10.55
N ASP A 109 -10.27 2.59 -10.46
CA ASP A 109 -11.19 1.70 -11.16
C ASP A 109 -11.72 2.42 -12.42
N ASN A 110 -11.16 2.09 -13.57
CA ASN A 110 -11.33 2.82 -14.84
C ASN A 110 -10.87 4.29 -14.73
N VAL A 111 -11.68 5.21 -14.33
CA VAL A 111 -11.34 6.64 -14.12
C VAL A 111 -11.87 7.14 -12.77
N ARG A 112 -12.34 6.24 -11.92
CA ARG A 112 -12.89 6.55 -10.61
C ARG A 112 -11.94 6.14 -9.52
N GLY A 113 -11.64 7.07 -8.62
CA GLY A 113 -10.87 6.77 -7.42
C GLY A 113 -11.72 6.00 -6.41
N LYS A 114 -11.12 5.02 -5.76
CA LYS A 114 -11.66 4.29 -4.62
C LYS A 114 -10.57 4.13 -3.57
N VAL A 115 -10.96 4.03 -2.32
CA VAL A 115 -10.02 3.72 -1.23
C VAL A 115 -10.48 2.48 -0.50
N VAL A 116 -9.53 1.59 -0.24
CA VAL A 116 -9.71 0.39 0.57
C VAL A 116 -8.81 0.54 1.80
N ALA A 117 -9.37 0.31 2.98
CA ALA A 117 -8.63 0.20 4.23
C ALA A 117 -8.40 -1.28 4.56
N CYS A 118 -7.16 -1.65 4.84
CA CYS A 118 -6.78 -3.02 5.17
C CYS A 118 -6.28 -3.08 6.62
N GLU A 119 -6.86 -3.98 7.38
CA GLU A 119 -6.33 -4.39 8.69
C GLU A 119 -5.51 -5.67 8.56
N ARG A 120 -4.48 -5.77 9.41
CA ARG A 120 -3.70 -7.01 9.57
C ARG A 120 -4.10 -7.68 10.87
N THR A 121 -4.72 -8.84 10.77
CA THR A 121 -5.12 -9.68 11.90
C THR A 121 -4.27 -10.95 11.96
N GLY A 122 -4.46 -11.78 12.98
CA GLY A 122 -3.82 -13.10 13.08
C GLY A 122 -4.25 -14.08 11.97
N GLU A 123 -5.37 -13.81 11.29
CA GLU A 123 -5.89 -14.62 10.18
C GLU A 123 -5.45 -14.11 8.79
N GLY A 124 -4.73 -12.99 8.73
CA GLY A 124 -4.26 -12.38 7.49
C GLY A 124 -4.77 -10.94 7.28
N TRP A 125 -4.89 -10.54 6.03
CA TRP A 125 -5.34 -9.21 5.65
C TRP A 125 -6.85 -9.17 5.42
N SER A 126 -7.49 -8.10 5.92
CA SER A 126 -8.93 -7.84 5.78
C SER A 126 -9.14 -6.51 5.05
N PRO A 127 -9.29 -6.51 3.72
CA PRO A 127 -9.59 -5.30 2.96
C PRO A 127 -11.07 -4.93 3.08
N GLN A 128 -11.35 -3.65 3.41
CA GLN A 128 -12.69 -3.09 3.49
C GLN A 128 -12.77 -1.77 2.72
N PRO A 129 -13.81 -1.54 1.90
CA PRO A 129 -13.96 -0.27 1.20
C PRO A 129 -14.25 0.85 2.21
N VAL A 130 -13.59 2.01 2.03
CA VAL A 130 -13.94 3.23 2.77
C VAL A 130 -15.17 3.86 2.11
N ALA A 131 -16.16 4.26 2.90
CA ALA A 131 -17.45 4.77 2.43
C ALA A 131 -17.35 6.23 1.89
N LEU A 132 -16.52 6.46 0.88
CA LEU A 132 -16.32 7.76 0.24
C LEU A 132 -17.36 8.02 -0.85
N PRO A 133 -17.60 9.29 -1.23
CA PRO A 133 -18.53 9.61 -2.31
C PRO A 133 -18.14 8.91 -3.62
N GLU A 134 -19.13 8.38 -4.31
CA GLU A 134 -18.97 7.76 -5.62
C GLU A 134 -19.02 8.81 -6.75
N ASN A 135 -18.65 8.41 -7.95
CA ASN A 135 -18.73 9.22 -9.18
C ASN A 135 -17.75 10.40 -9.28
N GLY A 136 -16.69 10.39 -8.48
CA GLY A 136 -15.62 11.38 -8.56
C GLY A 136 -14.24 10.74 -8.51
N ASN A 137 -13.22 11.59 -8.53
CA ASN A 137 -11.86 11.21 -8.25
C ASN A 137 -11.61 11.35 -6.75
N VAL A 138 -11.18 10.26 -6.13
CA VAL A 138 -10.83 10.20 -4.71
C VAL A 138 -9.33 9.93 -4.60
N GLY A 139 -8.68 10.62 -3.67
CA GLY A 139 -7.28 10.39 -3.32
C GLY A 139 -7.08 10.45 -1.82
N ILE A 140 -6.02 9.83 -1.32
CA ILE A 140 -5.60 9.96 0.07
C ILE A 140 -4.71 11.20 0.14
N SER A 141 -5.13 12.23 0.90
CA SER A 141 -4.38 13.48 1.05
C SER A 141 -3.37 13.43 2.19
N HIS A 142 -3.72 12.79 3.29
CA HIS A 142 -2.86 12.64 4.45
C HIS A 142 -3.27 11.40 5.26
N ALA A 143 -2.31 10.76 5.91
CA ALA A 143 -2.54 9.74 6.93
C ALA A 143 -1.47 9.86 8.02
N GLU A 144 -1.87 9.83 9.27
CA GLU A 144 -0.99 9.98 10.42
C GLU A 144 -0.38 8.63 10.80
N HIS A 145 0.91 8.47 10.57
CA HIS A 145 1.62 7.19 10.77
C HIS A 145 1.58 6.60 12.18
N PHE A 146 1.41 7.45 13.19
CA PHE A 146 1.42 7.05 14.61
C PHE A 146 0.11 7.43 15.32
N GLY A 147 -0.94 7.68 14.55
CA GLY A 147 -2.28 7.98 15.00
C GLY A 147 -3.30 7.34 14.11
N SER A 148 -4.56 7.73 14.26
CA SER A 148 -5.72 7.21 13.54
C SER A 148 -6.31 8.20 12.53
N SER A 149 -5.72 9.39 12.41
CA SER A 149 -6.24 10.43 11.53
C SER A 149 -5.89 10.18 10.08
N VAL A 150 -6.87 10.31 9.20
CA VAL A 150 -6.71 10.22 7.74
C VAL A 150 -7.60 11.24 7.04
N SER A 151 -7.14 11.79 5.92
CA SER A 151 -7.94 12.66 5.09
C SER A 151 -7.91 12.25 3.63
N PHE A 152 -9.04 12.46 2.97
CA PHE A 152 -9.26 12.14 1.58
C PHE A 152 -9.64 13.39 0.80
N SER A 153 -9.14 13.53 -0.41
CA SER A 153 -9.62 14.51 -1.38
C SER A 153 -10.71 13.89 -2.23
N PHE A 154 -11.75 14.66 -2.51
CA PHE A 154 -12.79 14.29 -3.46
C PHE A 154 -12.97 15.42 -4.46
N THR A 155 -13.08 15.07 -5.74
CA THR A 155 -13.33 16.02 -6.84
C THR A 155 -14.19 15.36 -7.89
N ASP A 156 -15.26 16.04 -8.30
CA ASP A 156 -16.08 15.68 -9.46
C ASP A 156 -16.29 16.89 -10.39
N PHE A 157 -17.09 16.71 -11.44
CA PHE A 157 -17.38 17.79 -12.40
C PHE A 157 -18.43 18.80 -11.94
N LEU A 158 -19.17 18.51 -10.88
CA LEU A 158 -20.34 19.28 -10.43
C LEU A 158 -20.13 19.91 -9.05
N THR A 159 -19.23 19.33 -8.26
CA THR A 159 -19.00 19.72 -6.86
C THR A 159 -17.61 20.32 -6.69
N PRO A 160 -17.43 21.41 -5.95
CA PRO A 160 -16.11 21.90 -5.59
C PRO A 160 -15.27 20.82 -4.91
N SER A 161 -13.96 20.87 -5.13
CA SER A 161 -13.02 19.94 -4.45
C SER A 161 -13.20 20.01 -2.96
N SER A 162 -13.43 18.86 -2.33
CA SER A 162 -13.66 18.76 -0.89
C SER A 162 -12.62 17.89 -0.19
N ILE A 163 -12.41 18.17 1.09
CA ILE A 163 -11.58 17.35 1.99
C ILE A 163 -12.52 16.65 2.96
N ILE A 164 -12.37 15.35 3.03
CA ILE A 164 -13.09 14.48 3.94
C ILE A 164 -12.10 13.99 4.98
N TRP A 165 -12.44 14.10 6.25
CA TRP A 165 -11.58 13.80 7.38
C TRP A 165 -12.15 12.68 8.23
N SER A 166 -11.27 11.93 8.85
CA SER A 166 -11.58 10.91 9.84
C SER A 166 -10.49 10.89 10.93
N ASP A 167 -10.89 10.73 12.18
CA ASP A 167 -10.01 10.56 13.35
C ASP A 167 -9.98 9.11 13.86
N ASP A 168 -10.69 8.22 13.20
CA ASP A 168 -10.91 6.83 13.59
C ASP A 168 -10.64 5.85 12.45
N ASP A 169 -9.52 6.02 11.76
CA ASP A 169 -9.05 5.12 10.69
C ASP A 169 -10.03 4.97 9.52
N GLY A 170 -10.81 6.01 9.23
CA GLY A 170 -11.77 6.02 8.13
C GLY A 170 -13.14 5.41 8.44
N GLU A 171 -13.42 5.10 9.71
CA GLU A 171 -14.74 4.58 10.14
C GLU A 171 -15.82 5.66 10.07
N THR A 172 -15.54 6.83 10.65
CA THR A 172 -16.43 7.98 10.62
C THR A 172 -15.85 9.06 9.73
N LEU A 173 -16.62 9.52 8.74
CA LEU A 173 -16.19 10.51 7.76
C LEU A 173 -16.93 11.84 7.94
N ALA A 174 -16.17 12.93 7.95
CA ALA A 174 -16.71 14.29 8.00
C ALA A 174 -16.12 15.17 6.88
N THR A 175 -16.97 15.87 6.14
CA THR A 175 -16.50 16.86 5.16
C THR A 175 -16.06 18.13 5.90
N VAL A 176 -14.79 18.47 5.78
CA VAL A 176 -14.18 19.62 6.48
C VAL A 176 -14.19 20.88 5.60
N LYS A 177 -14.07 20.70 4.29
CA LYS A 177 -14.02 21.79 3.31
C LYS A 177 -14.62 21.33 1.99
N SER A 178 -15.47 22.16 1.44
CA SER A 178 -16.01 22.06 0.07
C SER A 178 -15.74 23.35 -0.68
#